data_65f326d87926e0f17749b8b9ccb73e55
#
_entry.id   65f326d87926e0f17749b8b9ccb73e55
#
_cell.length_a   1.000
_cell.length_b   1.000
_cell.length_c   1.000
_cell.angle_alpha   90.00
_cell.angle_beta   90.00
_cell.angle_gamma   90.00
#
_symmetry.space_group_name_H-M   'P 1'
#
loop_
_entity.id
_entity.type
_entity.pdbx_description
1 polymer ?
#
loop_
_entity_poly.entity_id
_entity_poly.type
_entity_poly.pdbx_seq_one_letter_code
_entity_poly.pdbx_strand_id
1 'polypeptide(L)'
;MSTVLVSNIMMINERDRFDALLREKGVTPIWPEVNQFMDADQCLSYAGEVDGWLAGDDKITREVLNAFLPRLKVISKWGTGIDSIDLEAAKELGVPICNSPGAFRDAVSEYAIGLLLAATRRLARTDRTIRAGGWPKGRFPGMAGRTMGVIGYGAIGQGVGQRAHGLGMEVIAHDPYMQTAPDGSEMVSFEALLERADVITLCCNQTPENFHLLNAETLSRARDGVILCNVARGGLIDEAALIAALESGKVGAAALDVFETEPLPQDHPLMGFENVALSSHNANSTIEAIEYVHANTLDNLFKHLKG
;
A
#
# COMPACT_ATOMS: atom_id res chain seq x y z
N MET A 1 -2.77 -35.69 0.13
CA MET A 1 -1.77 -34.62 0.36
C MET A 1 -2.33 -33.38 -0.30
N SER A 2 -2.47 -32.30 0.40
CA SER A 2 -3.06 -31.07 -0.16
C SER A 2 -2.02 -30.36 -1.03
N THR A 3 -2.47 -29.77 -2.15
CA THR A 3 -1.64 -28.98 -3.05
C THR A 3 -1.92 -27.50 -2.83
N VAL A 4 -0.87 -26.69 -2.69
CA VAL A 4 -0.99 -25.26 -2.40
C VAL A 4 -0.22 -24.43 -3.42
N LEU A 5 -0.90 -23.49 -4.04
CA LEU A 5 -0.28 -22.51 -4.93
C LEU A 5 0.34 -21.39 -4.06
N VAL A 6 1.60 -21.06 -4.30
CA VAL A 6 2.32 -20.00 -3.58
C VAL A 6 2.75 -18.94 -4.58
N SER A 7 1.91 -17.95 -4.82
CA SER A 7 2.15 -16.86 -5.79
C SER A 7 2.65 -15.57 -5.14
N ASN A 8 2.67 -15.53 -3.83
CA ASN A 8 3.16 -14.42 -3.04
C ASN A 8 4.67 -14.20 -3.23
N ILE A 9 5.06 -13.05 -3.76
CA ILE A 9 6.45 -12.74 -4.09
C ILE A 9 7.37 -12.78 -2.85
N MET A 10 6.87 -12.43 -1.67
CA MET A 10 7.67 -12.41 -0.44
C MET A 10 8.04 -13.83 0.00
N MET A 11 7.14 -14.81 -0.17
CA MET A 11 7.45 -16.22 0.10
C MET A 11 8.23 -16.86 -1.05
N ILE A 12 8.02 -16.43 -2.29
CA ILE A 12 8.81 -16.89 -3.45
C ILE A 12 10.28 -16.51 -3.29
N ASN A 13 10.58 -15.31 -2.79
CA ASN A 13 11.95 -14.86 -2.54
C ASN A 13 12.67 -15.68 -1.44
N GLU A 14 11.90 -16.34 -0.57
CA GLU A 14 12.39 -17.25 0.49
C GLU A 14 11.96 -18.71 0.20
N ARG A 15 11.86 -19.10 -1.05
CA ARG A 15 11.29 -20.38 -1.49
C ARG A 15 11.84 -21.58 -0.73
N ASP A 16 13.14 -21.70 -0.55
CA ASP A 16 13.75 -22.86 0.12
C ASP A 16 13.24 -23.03 1.54
N ARG A 17 13.06 -21.94 2.28
CA ARG A 17 12.50 -21.93 3.63
C ARG A 17 11.05 -22.44 3.65
N PHE A 18 10.21 -21.90 2.77
CA PHE A 18 8.78 -22.21 2.76
C PHE A 18 8.47 -23.54 2.09
N ASP A 19 9.25 -23.97 1.09
CA ASP A 19 9.10 -25.30 0.48
C ASP A 19 9.35 -26.40 1.54
N ALA A 20 10.43 -26.29 2.30
CA ALA A 20 10.74 -27.22 3.38
C ALA A 20 9.63 -27.26 4.45
N LEU A 21 9.16 -26.09 4.90
CA LEU A 21 8.11 -25.97 5.92
C LEU A 21 6.78 -26.57 5.44
N LEU A 22 6.35 -26.26 4.23
CA LEU A 22 5.08 -26.75 3.67
C LEU A 22 5.12 -28.28 3.51
N ARG A 23 6.23 -28.84 2.99
CA ARG A 23 6.40 -30.29 2.86
C ARG A 23 6.42 -31.01 4.21
N GLU A 24 7.08 -30.45 5.22
CA GLU A 24 7.05 -30.99 6.60
C GLU A 24 5.61 -31.05 7.15
N LYS A 25 4.76 -30.08 6.79
CA LYS A 25 3.33 -30.05 7.15
C LYS A 25 2.45 -30.94 6.26
N GLY A 26 3.02 -31.70 5.33
CA GLY A 26 2.29 -32.61 4.44
C GLY A 26 1.60 -31.93 3.25
N VAL A 27 2.08 -30.76 2.87
CA VAL A 27 1.56 -29.97 1.74
C VAL A 27 2.54 -30.04 0.58
N THR A 28 2.02 -30.16 -0.65
CA THR A 28 2.80 -30.04 -1.87
C THR A 28 2.67 -28.63 -2.43
N PRO A 29 3.72 -27.78 -2.35
CA PRO A 29 3.65 -26.43 -2.91
C PRO A 29 3.85 -26.42 -4.42
N ILE A 30 3.10 -25.55 -5.10
CA ILE A 30 3.34 -25.13 -6.49
C ILE A 30 3.90 -23.72 -6.45
N TRP A 31 5.03 -23.50 -7.11
CA TRP A 31 5.73 -22.25 -7.20
C TRP A 31 5.69 -21.71 -8.63
N PRO A 32 4.75 -20.80 -8.95
CA PRO A 32 4.71 -20.15 -10.25
C PRO A 32 5.89 -19.21 -10.47
N GLU A 33 6.17 -18.89 -11.72
CA GLU A 33 7.01 -17.75 -12.06
C GLU A 33 6.16 -16.47 -11.94
N VAL A 34 6.44 -15.63 -10.98
CA VAL A 34 5.71 -14.38 -10.72
C VAL A 34 6.72 -13.22 -10.74
N ASN A 35 6.42 -12.17 -11.49
CA ASN A 35 7.24 -10.96 -11.49
C ASN A 35 6.81 -10.02 -10.34
N GLN A 36 5.54 -9.62 -10.31
CA GLN A 36 4.93 -8.81 -9.24
C GLN A 36 3.67 -9.48 -8.69
N PHE A 37 2.76 -9.85 -9.57
CA PHE A 37 1.53 -10.60 -9.30
C PHE A 37 1.13 -11.38 -10.57
N MET A 38 0.21 -12.33 -10.44
CA MET A 38 -0.38 -13.03 -11.58
C MET A 38 -1.63 -12.29 -12.06
N ASP A 39 -1.77 -12.15 -13.38
CA ASP A 39 -3.03 -11.76 -14.00
C ASP A 39 -4.05 -12.92 -13.98
N ALA A 40 -5.28 -12.68 -14.46
CA ALA A 40 -6.34 -13.68 -14.41
C ALA A 40 -6.02 -14.91 -15.26
N ASP A 41 -5.42 -14.74 -16.45
CA ASP A 41 -5.07 -15.86 -17.35
C ASP A 41 -3.96 -16.73 -16.75
N GLN A 42 -2.96 -16.10 -16.14
CA GLN A 42 -1.91 -16.80 -15.40
C GLN A 42 -2.49 -17.59 -14.22
N CYS A 43 -3.42 -16.99 -13.46
CA CYS A 43 -4.13 -17.70 -12.40
C CYS A 43 -4.88 -18.93 -12.92
N LEU A 44 -5.62 -18.81 -14.03
CA LEU A 44 -6.40 -19.89 -14.62
C LEU A 44 -5.54 -21.09 -15.03
N SER A 45 -4.26 -20.92 -15.32
CA SER A 45 -3.36 -22.03 -15.67
C SER A 45 -3.17 -23.06 -14.56
N TYR A 46 -3.51 -22.73 -13.32
CA TYR A 46 -3.43 -23.61 -12.14
C TYR A 46 -4.81 -24.15 -11.69
N ALA A 47 -5.86 -23.90 -12.46
CA ALA A 47 -7.22 -24.29 -12.11
C ALA A 47 -7.35 -25.81 -11.96
N GLY A 48 -8.12 -26.24 -10.95
CA GLY A 48 -8.40 -27.66 -10.68
C GLY A 48 -7.27 -28.45 -9.99
N GLU A 49 -6.10 -27.86 -9.79
CA GLU A 49 -4.94 -28.55 -9.18
C GLU A 49 -4.72 -28.21 -7.69
N VAL A 50 -5.37 -27.16 -7.18
CA VAL A 50 -5.02 -26.46 -5.95
C VAL A 50 -6.08 -26.61 -4.88
N ASP A 51 -5.68 -27.02 -3.68
CA ASP A 51 -6.55 -27.11 -2.48
C ASP A 51 -6.50 -25.82 -1.65
N GLY A 52 -5.41 -25.06 -1.69
CA GLY A 52 -5.23 -23.81 -0.98
C GLY A 52 -4.30 -22.86 -1.73
N TRP A 53 -4.43 -21.58 -1.47
CA TRP A 53 -3.66 -20.54 -2.17
C TRP A 53 -3.06 -19.54 -1.20
N LEU A 54 -1.73 -19.42 -1.18
CA LEU A 54 -0.98 -18.35 -0.53
C LEU A 54 -0.77 -17.24 -1.54
N ALA A 55 -1.77 -16.36 -1.65
CA ALA A 55 -1.85 -15.36 -2.70
C ALA A 55 -1.05 -14.08 -2.39
N GLY A 56 -0.53 -13.45 -3.44
CA GLY A 56 -0.06 -12.06 -3.45
C GLY A 56 -1.16 -11.09 -3.86
N ASP A 57 -0.81 -10.10 -4.71
CA ASP A 57 -1.75 -9.15 -5.29
C ASP A 57 -2.37 -9.68 -6.61
N ASP A 58 -2.48 -10.99 -6.72
CA ASP A 58 -2.99 -11.69 -7.89
C ASP A 58 -4.42 -11.29 -8.22
N LYS A 59 -4.76 -11.18 -9.52
CA LYS A 59 -6.11 -10.83 -9.99
C LYS A 59 -7.06 -12.02 -9.90
N ILE A 60 -7.71 -12.17 -8.76
CA ILE A 60 -8.61 -13.28 -8.43
C ILE A 60 -10.04 -12.84 -8.68
N THR A 61 -10.46 -12.97 -9.94
CA THR A 61 -11.81 -12.67 -10.43
C THR A 61 -12.81 -13.79 -10.12
N ARG A 62 -14.10 -13.53 -10.31
CA ARG A 62 -15.17 -14.57 -10.27
C ARG A 62 -14.87 -15.76 -11.17
N GLU A 63 -14.35 -15.50 -12.35
CA GLU A 63 -13.99 -16.56 -13.30
C GLU A 63 -12.88 -17.47 -12.75
N VAL A 64 -11.83 -16.86 -12.19
CA VAL A 64 -10.73 -17.57 -11.52
C VAL A 64 -11.28 -18.42 -10.38
N LEU A 65 -12.09 -17.83 -9.47
CA LEU A 65 -12.68 -18.56 -8.34
C LEU A 65 -13.48 -19.77 -8.80
N ASN A 66 -14.35 -19.60 -9.81
CA ASN A 66 -15.14 -20.72 -10.36
C ASN A 66 -14.26 -21.83 -10.91
N ALA A 67 -13.19 -21.50 -11.63
CA ALA A 67 -12.29 -22.47 -12.24
C ALA A 67 -11.53 -23.34 -11.21
N PHE A 68 -11.30 -22.82 -10.00
CA PHE A 68 -10.60 -23.54 -8.93
C PHE A 68 -11.53 -24.44 -8.10
N LEU A 69 -12.85 -24.28 -8.22
CA LEU A 69 -13.82 -25.11 -7.50
C LEU A 69 -14.05 -26.45 -8.21
N PRO A 70 -14.46 -27.51 -7.46
CA PRO A 70 -14.75 -27.52 -6.01
C PRO A 70 -13.53 -27.76 -5.13
N ARG A 71 -12.31 -27.75 -5.67
CA ARG A 71 -11.11 -28.20 -4.97
C ARG A 71 -10.55 -27.14 -4.01
N LEU A 72 -10.60 -25.86 -4.38
CA LEU A 72 -10.09 -24.77 -3.59
C LEU A 72 -10.87 -24.59 -2.28
N LYS A 73 -10.19 -24.66 -1.15
CA LYS A 73 -10.77 -24.57 0.21
C LYS A 73 -10.53 -23.22 0.88
N VAL A 74 -9.47 -22.52 0.50
CA VAL A 74 -9.08 -21.24 1.12
C VAL A 74 -8.11 -20.47 0.26
N ILE A 75 -8.25 -19.15 0.29
CA ILE A 75 -7.22 -18.22 -0.17
C ILE A 75 -6.72 -17.46 1.06
N SER A 76 -5.45 -17.64 1.39
CA SER A 76 -4.78 -16.86 2.41
C SER A 76 -3.90 -15.80 1.74
N LYS A 77 -4.41 -14.56 1.71
CA LYS A 77 -3.75 -13.41 1.09
C LYS A 77 -2.63 -12.91 2.01
N TRP A 78 -1.44 -12.84 1.48
CA TRP A 78 -0.31 -12.24 2.18
C TRP A 78 -0.47 -10.73 2.24
N GLY A 79 -0.60 -10.17 3.42
CA GLY A 79 -0.79 -8.73 3.62
C GLY A 79 -2.19 -8.34 4.06
N THR A 80 -2.49 -7.05 3.98
CA THR A 80 -3.75 -6.46 4.48
C THR A 80 -4.77 -6.23 3.36
N GLY A 81 -4.33 -5.72 2.20
CA GLY A 81 -5.20 -5.39 1.06
C GLY A 81 -5.80 -6.64 0.43
N ILE A 82 -7.07 -6.59 0.06
CA ILE A 82 -7.82 -7.67 -0.59
C ILE A 82 -8.60 -7.18 -1.82
N ASP A 83 -8.24 -6.00 -2.31
CA ASP A 83 -8.86 -5.30 -3.43
C ASP A 83 -8.61 -5.99 -4.79
N SER A 84 -7.63 -6.87 -4.88
CA SER A 84 -7.37 -7.72 -6.06
C SER A 84 -8.26 -8.97 -6.16
N ILE A 85 -9.12 -9.22 -5.16
CA ILE A 85 -9.98 -10.41 -5.05
C ILE A 85 -11.45 -10.00 -5.15
N ASP A 86 -12.24 -10.69 -5.99
CA ASP A 86 -13.70 -10.54 -6.03
C ASP A 86 -14.32 -11.16 -4.77
N LEU A 87 -14.49 -10.33 -3.74
CA LEU A 87 -14.98 -10.76 -2.43
C LEU A 87 -16.46 -11.17 -2.44
N GLU A 88 -17.27 -10.57 -3.32
CA GLU A 88 -18.68 -10.95 -3.48
C GLU A 88 -18.77 -12.34 -4.08
N ALA A 89 -18.03 -12.60 -5.14
CA ALA A 89 -17.94 -13.92 -5.74
C ALA A 89 -17.40 -14.96 -4.74
N ALA A 90 -16.33 -14.64 -4.00
CA ALA A 90 -15.77 -15.55 -3.01
C ALA A 90 -16.79 -15.94 -1.94
N LYS A 91 -17.57 -14.97 -1.46
CA LYS A 91 -18.65 -15.19 -0.48
C LYS A 91 -19.78 -16.06 -1.04
N GLU A 92 -20.25 -15.77 -2.26
CA GLU A 92 -21.30 -16.54 -2.92
C GLU A 92 -20.87 -17.99 -3.18
N LEU A 93 -19.60 -18.19 -3.56
CA LEU A 93 -19.01 -19.48 -3.86
C LEU A 93 -18.55 -20.26 -2.60
N GLY A 94 -18.60 -19.64 -1.44
CA GLY A 94 -18.21 -20.25 -0.17
C GLY A 94 -16.70 -20.44 -0.02
N VAL A 95 -15.86 -19.64 -0.71
CA VAL A 95 -14.40 -19.69 -0.61
C VAL A 95 -13.95 -18.72 0.48
N PRO A 96 -13.38 -19.19 1.61
CA PRO A 96 -12.84 -18.33 2.65
C PRO A 96 -11.66 -17.52 2.15
N ILE A 97 -11.72 -16.19 2.34
CA ILE A 97 -10.61 -15.26 2.09
C ILE A 97 -10.08 -14.80 3.44
N CYS A 98 -8.80 -15.05 3.68
CA CYS A 98 -8.09 -14.64 4.89
C CYS A 98 -6.97 -13.65 4.53
N ASN A 99 -6.71 -12.69 5.41
CA ASN A 99 -5.63 -11.72 5.28
C ASN A 99 -5.03 -11.39 6.66
N SER A 100 -4.18 -10.36 6.75
CA SER A 100 -3.51 -9.93 7.98
C SER A 100 -3.89 -8.49 8.36
N PRO A 101 -5.13 -8.22 8.85
CA PRO A 101 -5.57 -6.86 9.18
C PRO A 101 -4.67 -6.20 10.22
N GLY A 102 -4.28 -4.95 10.00
CA GLY A 102 -3.49 -4.15 10.93
C GLY A 102 -2.01 -4.53 11.05
N ALA A 103 -1.56 -5.58 10.36
CA ALA A 103 -0.18 -6.07 10.42
C ALA A 103 0.87 -5.01 10.08
N PHE A 104 0.53 -4.09 9.20
CA PHE A 104 1.45 -3.10 8.66
C PHE A 104 1.28 -1.69 9.27
N ARG A 105 0.50 -1.55 10.37
CA ARG A 105 0.25 -0.25 10.99
C ARG A 105 1.55 0.52 11.25
N ASP A 106 2.48 -0.10 11.95
CA ASP A 106 3.72 0.58 12.35
C ASP A 106 4.68 0.71 11.17
N ALA A 107 4.92 -0.35 10.41
CA ALA A 107 5.80 -0.33 9.26
C ALA A 107 5.43 0.76 8.24
N VAL A 108 4.17 0.78 7.79
CA VAL A 108 3.71 1.74 6.77
C VAL A 108 3.67 3.17 7.31
N SER A 109 3.26 3.38 8.57
CA SER A 109 3.22 4.72 9.13
C SER A 109 4.63 5.30 9.42
N GLU A 110 5.59 4.48 9.78
CA GLU A 110 7.01 4.89 9.88
C GLU A 110 7.56 5.27 8.52
N TYR A 111 7.31 4.42 7.54
CA TYR A 111 7.77 4.65 6.17
C TYR A 111 7.18 5.93 5.57
N ALA A 112 5.86 6.16 5.75
CA ALA A 112 5.18 7.38 5.31
C ALA A 112 5.86 8.64 5.83
N ILE A 113 6.15 8.69 7.13
CA ILE A 113 6.86 9.82 7.75
C ILE A 113 8.29 9.94 7.22
N GLY A 114 9.01 8.82 7.08
CA GLY A 114 10.36 8.80 6.52
C GLY A 114 10.40 9.33 5.09
N LEU A 115 9.48 8.84 4.23
CA LEU A 115 9.37 9.24 2.83
C LEU A 115 8.95 10.71 2.69
N LEU A 116 8.00 11.17 3.53
CA LEU A 116 7.58 12.56 3.63
C LEU A 116 8.76 13.49 3.96
N LEU A 117 9.57 13.15 4.96
CA LEU A 117 10.77 13.91 5.33
C LEU A 117 11.82 13.85 4.21
N ALA A 118 11.98 12.72 3.52
CA ALA A 118 12.88 12.59 2.38
C ALA A 118 12.51 13.53 1.23
N ALA A 119 11.21 13.62 0.90
CA ALA A 119 10.70 14.53 -0.12
C ALA A 119 10.88 16.00 0.28
N THR A 120 10.37 16.38 1.46
CA THR A 120 10.35 17.78 1.92
C THR A 120 11.74 18.35 2.16
N ARG A 121 12.67 17.56 2.69
CA ARG A 121 14.04 17.94 2.99
C ARG A 121 15.03 17.57 1.87
N ARG A 122 14.53 16.99 0.78
CA ARG A 122 15.31 16.54 -0.39
C ARG A 122 16.52 15.67 -0.01
N LEU A 123 16.31 14.72 0.92
CA LEU A 123 17.40 13.93 1.50
C LEU A 123 18.10 13.08 0.43
N ALA A 124 17.34 12.40 -0.44
CA ALA A 124 17.89 11.56 -1.50
C ALA A 124 18.74 12.38 -2.50
N ARG A 125 18.30 13.60 -2.85
CA ARG A 125 19.08 14.52 -3.68
C ARG A 125 20.39 14.93 -3.01
N THR A 126 20.31 15.33 -1.73
CA THR A 126 21.44 15.78 -0.95
C THR A 126 22.50 14.67 -0.87
N ASP A 127 22.09 13.43 -0.56
CA ASP A 127 22.97 12.27 -0.52
C ASP A 127 23.66 12.02 -1.88
N ARG A 128 22.88 11.98 -2.98
CA ARG A 128 23.44 11.80 -4.33
C ARG A 128 24.46 12.88 -4.69
N THR A 129 24.16 14.14 -4.36
CA THR A 129 25.05 15.27 -4.66
C THR A 129 26.36 15.16 -3.87
N ILE A 130 26.31 14.79 -2.59
CA ILE A 130 27.49 14.62 -1.75
C ILE A 130 28.37 13.47 -2.29
N ARG A 131 27.76 12.33 -2.65
CA ARG A 131 28.49 11.20 -3.25
C ARG A 131 29.14 11.55 -4.60
N ALA A 132 28.57 12.52 -5.33
CA ALA A 132 29.14 13.08 -6.56
C ALA A 132 30.17 14.19 -6.31
N GLY A 133 30.60 14.45 -5.05
CA GLY A 133 31.61 15.45 -4.69
C GLY A 133 31.07 16.87 -4.49
N GLY A 134 29.75 17.08 -4.58
CA GLY A 134 29.13 18.38 -4.32
C GLY A 134 28.88 18.64 -2.83
N TRP A 135 28.50 19.89 -2.50
CA TRP A 135 28.15 20.30 -1.12
C TRP A 135 26.94 21.23 -1.14
N PRO A 136 25.71 20.70 -1.38
CA PRO A 136 24.51 21.51 -1.53
C PRO A 136 24.03 22.07 -0.19
N LYS A 137 23.55 23.30 -0.19
CA LYS A 137 22.82 23.93 0.92
C LYS A 137 21.50 24.46 0.38
N GLY A 138 20.43 24.34 1.15
CA GLY A 138 19.11 24.81 0.76
C GLY A 138 18.26 25.24 1.95
N ARG A 139 17.10 25.83 1.65
CA ARG A 139 16.05 26.13 2.62
C ARG A 139 14.86 25.25 2.30
N PHE A 140 14.41 24.47 3.25
CA PHE A 140 13.35 23.51 3.09
C PHE A 140 12.29 23.65 4.18
N PRO A 141 11.02 23.32 3.92
CA PRO A 141 9.97 23.40 4.93
C PRO A 141 10.23 22.43 6.09
N GLY A 142 9.95 22.90 7.31
CA GLY A 142 9.85 22.04 8.50
C GLY A 142 8.44 21.47 8.64
N MET A 143 8.26 20.45 9.49
CA MET A 143 6.95 19.85 9.77
C MET A 143 6.30 20.44 11.02
N ALA A 144 7.06 20.79 12.04
CA ALA A 144 6.54 21.34 13.30
C ALA A 144 5.65 22.59 13.07
N GLY A 145 4.50 22.62 13.73
CA GLY A 145 3.49 23.66 13.62
C GLY A 145 2.67 23.64 12.33
N ARG A 146 2.83 22.61 11.47
CA ARG A 146 2.00 22.40 10.28
C ARG A 146 0.85 21.45 10.57
N THR A 147 -0.19 21.52 9.74
CA THR A 147 -1.35 20.64 9.81
C THR A 147 -1.16 19.44 8.86
N MET A 148 -1.21 18.24 9.43
CA MET A 148 -1.29 16.97 8.70
C MET A 148 -2.76 16.62 8.49
N GLY A 149 -3.22 16.54 7.24
CA GLY A 149 -4.49 15.96 6.86
C GLY A 149 -4.32 14.48 6.51
N VAL A 150 -4.99 13.59 7.22
CA VAL A 150 -4.95 12.14 6.95
C VAL A 150 -6.27 11.71 6.34
N ILE A 151 -6.21 11.17 5.11
CA ILE A 151 -7.39 10.62 4.41
C ILE A 151 -7.38 9.10 4.58
N GLY A 152 -8.42 8.59 5.28
CA GLY A 152 -8.48 7.21 5.77
C GLY A 152 -7.82 7.08 7.15
N TYR A 153 -8.64 7.08 8.21
CA TYR A 153 -8.13 7.08 9.61
C TYR A 153 -8.26 5.70 10.26
N GLY A 154 -8.06 4.63 9.47
CA GLY A 154 -7.91 3.26 9.93
C GLY A 154 -6.58 3.03 10.68
N ALA A 155 -6.14 1.78 10.81
CA ALA A 155 -4.93 1.43 11.56
C ALA A 155 -3.68 2.21 11.10
N ILE A 156 -3.45 2.31 9.79
CA ILE A 156 -2.29 3.02 9.22
C ILE A 156 -2.43 4.53 9.44
N GLY A 157 -3.59 5.11 9.14
CA GLY A 157 -3.83 6.55 9.31
C GLY A 157 -3.65 7.01 10.75
N GLN A 158 -4.14 6.25 11.73
CA GLN A 158 -3.89 6.50 13.15
C GLN A 158 -2.39 6.40 13.50
N GLY A 159 -1.67 5.44 12.92
CA GLY A 159 -0.23 5.32 13.07
C GLY A 159 0.53 6.54 12.52
N VAL A 160 0.11 7.07 11.36
CA VAL A 160 0.64 8.30 10.76
C VAL A 160 0.33 9.50 11.66
N GLY A 161 -0.93 9.65 12.11
CA GLY A 161 -1.34 10.73 13.01
C GLY A 161 -0.53 10.76 14.29
N GLN A 162 -0.35 9.61 14.94
CA GLN A 162 0.47 9.48 16.14
C GLN A 162 1.92 9.97 15.93
N ARG A 163 2.52 9.61 14.80
CA ARG A 163 3.90 10.00 14.46
C ARG A 163 3.99 11.49 14.07
N ALA A 164 2.97 12.01 13.40
CA ALA A 164 2.86 13.43 13.07
C ALA A 164 2.77 14.31 14.34
N HIS A 165 2.00 13.90 15.33
CA HIS A 165 2.00 14.54 16.66
C HIS A 165 3.39 14.54 17.28
N GLY A 166 4.15 13.43 17.18
CA GLY A 166 5.54 13.35 17.65
C GLY A 166 6.50 14.32 16.96
N LEU A 167 6.17 14.75 15.73
CA LEU A 167 6.90 15.80 14.99
C LEU A 167 6.42 17.23 15.31
N GLY A 168 5.46 17.40 16.23
CA GLY A 168 4.88 18.68 16.59
C GLY A 168 3.92 19.24 15.56
N MET A 169 3.25 18.36 14.78
CA MET A 169 2.20 18.73 13.84
C MET A 169 0.82 18.68 14.52
N GLU A 170 -0.10 19.51 14.01
CA GLU A 170 -1.53 19.30 14.24
C GLU A 170 -2.04 18.22 13.28
N VAL A 171 -3.01 17.41 13.73
CA VAL A 171 -3.58 16.34 12.91
C VAL A 171 -5.08 16.55 12.76
N ILE A 172 -5.54 16.59 11.51
CA ILE A 172 -6.94 16.53 11.13
C ILE A 172 -7.14 15.28 10.25
N ALA A 173 -8.29 14.64 10.34
CA ALA A 173 -8.54 13.41 9.62
C ALA A 173 -9.89 13.42 8.90
N HIS A 174 -9.93 12.74 7.77
CA HIS A 174 -11.17 12.44 7.05
C HIS A 174 -11.30 10.93 6.85
N ASP A 175 -12.41 10.39 7.31
CA ASP A 175 -12.79 8.99 7.07
C ASP A 175 -14.33 8.91 7.05
N PRO A 176 -14.97 8.44 5.95
CA PRO A 176 -16.41 8.40 5.85
C PRO A 176 -17.08 7.44 6.86
N TYR A 177 -16.31 6.50 7.42
CA TYR A 177 -16.80 5.49 8.36
C TYR A 177 -16.47 5.81 9.83
N MET A 178 -15.76 6.92 10.10
CA MET A 178 -15.33 7.31 11.44
C MET A 178 -15.75 8.75 11.77
N GLN A 179 -16.50 8.93 12.84
CA GLN A 179 -16.94 10.25 13.29
C GLN A 179 -16.07 10.83 14.41
N THR A 180 -15.37 9.97 15.15
CA THR A 180 -14.52 10.39 16.28
C THR A 180 -13.22 9.60 16.24
N ALA A 181 -12.11 10.30 16.20
CA ALA A 181 -10.79 9.68 16.22
C ALA A 181 -10.44 9.17 17.63
N PRO A 182 -9.89 7.94 17.77
CA PRO A 182 -9.55 7.36 19.08
C PRO A 182 -8.46 8.13 19.84
N ASP A 183 -7.59 8.85 19.13
CA ASP A 183 -6.48 9.63 19.67
C ASP A 183 -6.82 11.10 19.90
N GLY A 184 -8.08 11.49 19.66
CA GLY A 184 -8.54 12.87 19.83
C GLY A 184 -8.23 13.80 18.65
N SER A 185 -7.68 13.30 17.53
CA SER A 185 -7.52 14.08 16.30
C SER A 185 -8.87 14.60 15.80
N GLU A 186 -8.88 15.80 15.22
CA GLU A 186 -10.12 16.42 14.71
C GLU A 186 -10.59 15.70 13.43
N MET A 187 -11.81 15.16 13.46
CA MET A 187 -12.44 14.63 12.25
C MET A 187 -13.12 15.75 11.48
N VAL A 188 -12.83 15.86 10.19
CA VAL A 188 -13.31 16.94 9.32
C VAL A 188 -13.89 16.38 8.00
N SER A 189 -14.64 17.21 7.26
CA SER A 189 -15.04 16.86 5.89
C SER A 189 -13.81 16.81 4.96
N PHE A 190 -13.94 16.11 3.83
CA PHE A 190 -12.90 16.05 2.84
C PHE A 190 -12.48 17.44 2.33
N GLU A 191 -13.46 18.32 2.09
CA GLU A 191 -13.24 19.70 1.65
C GLU A 191 -12.46 20.50 2.70
N ALA A 192 -12.87 20.42 3.95
CA ALA A 192 -12.21 21.13 5.03
C ALA A 192 -10.76 20.64 5.23
N LEU A 193 -10.51 19.34 5.01
CA LEU A 193 -9.14 18.79 5.04
C LEU A 193 -8.28 19.40 3.93
N LEU A 194 -8.77 19.45 2.69
CA LEU A 194 -8.04 20.05 1.56
C LEU A 194 -7.67 21.51 1.85
N GLU A 195 -8.60 22.30 2.36
CA GLU A 195 -8.40 23.73 2.63
C GLU A 195 -7.45 24.02 3.79
N ARG A 196 -7.37 23.12 4.78
CA ARG A 196 -6.64 23.34 6.03
C ARG A 196 -5.29 22.66 6.10
N ALA A 197 -5.09 21.55 5.39
CA ALA A 197 -3.88 20.75 5.49
C ALA A 197 -2.69 21.38 4.75
N ASP A 198 -1.54 21.45 5.42
CA ASP A 198 -0.24 21.72 4.81
C ASP A 198 0.39 20.47 4.19
N VAL A 199 0.04 19.31 4.75
CA VAL A 199 0.47 17.98 4.31
C VAL A 199 -0.78 17.10 4.21
N ILE A 200 -0.96 16.38 3.11
CA ILE A 200 -2.05 15.42 2.91
C ILE A 200 -1.45 14.03 2.75
N THR A 201 -1.85 13.10 3.60
CA THR A 201 -1.41 11.69 3.52
C THR A 201 -2.60 10.78 3.23
N LEU A 202 -2.48 9.94 2.19
CA LEU A 202 -3.47 8.96 1.79
C LEU A 202 -3.18 7.62 2.48
N CYS A 203 -4.16 7.15 3.25
CA CYS A 203 -4.13 5.89 4.00
C CYS A 203 -5.43 5.07 3.83
N CYS A 204 -6.32 5.47 2.92
CA CYS A 204 -7.59 4.79 2.65
C CYS A 204 -7.44 3.70 1.58
N ASN A 205 -8.36 2.73 1.59
CA ASN A 205 -8.49 1.79 0.50
C ASN A 205 -8.94 2.50 -0.78
N GLN A 206 -8.52 2.00 -1.93
CA GLN A 206 -9.06 2.43 -3.21
C GLN A 206 -10.36 1.68 -3.52
N THR A 207 -11.36 2.43 -3.97
CA THR A 207 -12.65 1.92 -4.48
C THR A 207 -12.96 2.60 -5.81
N PRO A 208 -13.96 2.13 -6.58
CA PRO A 208 -14.37 2.85 -7.79
C PRO A 208 -14.81 4.30 -7.51
N GLU A 209 -15.40 4.56 -6.35
CA GLU A 209 -15.94 5.88 -5.99
C GLU A 209 -14.86 6.90 -5.63
N ASN A 210 -13.69 6.45 -5.15
CA ASN A 210 -12.58 7.32 -4.78
C ASN A 210 -11.38 7.21 -5.73
N PHE A 211 -11.57 6.57 -6.88
CA PHE A 211 -10.57 6.59 -7.95
C PHE A 211 -10.31 8.03 -8.39
N HIS A 212 -9.03 8.43 -8.46
CA HIS A 212 -8.61 9.81 -8.69
C HIS A 212 -9.22 10.80 -7.68
N LEU A 213 -9.27 10.41 -6.41
CA LEU A 213 -9.72 11.26 -5.30
C LEU A 213 -8.99 12.61 -5.28
N LEU A 214 -7.65 12.57 -5.47
CA LEU A 214 -6.84 13.77 -5.71
C LEU A 214 -6.63 13.95 -7.22
N ASN A 215 -7.40 14.83 -7.82
CA ASN A 215 -7.38 15.21 -9.24
C ASN A 215 -7.17 16.74 -9.38
N ALA A 216 -7.23 17.26 -10.59
CA ALA A 216 -7.00 18.69 -10.85
C ALA A 216 -7.96 19.60 -10.07
N GLU A 217 -9.23 19.22 -9.93
CA GLU A 217 -10.23 19.99 -9.20
C GLU A 217 -9.94 20.00 -7.70
N THR A 218 -9.77 18.82 -7.09
CA THR A 218 -9.54 18.69 -5.65
C THR A 218 -8.18 19.26 -5.25
N LEU A 219 -7.13 19.07 -6.05
CA LEU A 219 -5.82 19.70 -5.84
C LEU A 219 -5.90 21.24 -5.93
N SER A 220 -6.75 21.81 -6.80
CA SER A 220 -6.93 23.26 -6.88
C SER A 220 -7.45 23.87 -5.55
N ARG A 221 -8.23 23.12 -4.79
CA ARG A 221 -8.80 23.51 -3.48
C ARG A 221 -7.82 23.38 -2.33
N ALA A 222 -6.76 22.58 -2.47
CA ALA A 222 -5.73 22.46 -1.46
C ALA A 222 -4.93 23.76 -1.29
N ARG A 223 -4.18 23.87 -0.21
CA ARG A 223 -3.29 25.02 0.02
C ARG A 223 -2.16 25.06 -1.00
N ASP A 224 -1.72 26.27 -1.38
CA ASP A 224 -0.56 26.43 -2.27
C ASP A 224 0.71 25.88 -1.58
N GLY A 225 1.48 25.09 -2.31
CA GLY A 225 2.65 24.41 -1.80
C GLY A 225 2.33 23.23 -0.88
N VAL A 226 1.11 22.68 -0.93
CA VAL A 226 0.73 21.48 -0.19
C VAL A 226 1.70 20.32 -0.47
N ILE A 227 1.97 19.53 0.53
CA ILE A 227 2.84 18.36 0.44
C ILE A 227 1.96 17.11 0.42
N LEU A 228 2.17 16.22 -0.54
CA LEU A 228 1.39 14.99 -0.66
C LEU A 228 2.21 13.78 -0.24
N CYS A 229 1.56 12.83 0.43
CA CYS A 229 2.11 11.51 0.72
C CYS A 229 1.10 10.43 0.33
N ASN A 230 1.52 9.47 -0.50
CA ASN A 230 0.68 8.32 -0.85
C ASN A 230 1.40 7.01 -0.52
N VAL A 231 0.89 6.32 0.49
CA VAL A 231 1.32 4.98 0.92
C VAL A 231 0.16 3.98 0.87
N ALA A 232 -0.88 4.30 0.10
CA ALA A 232 -2.09 3.51 -0.02
C ALA A 232 -2.19 2.79 -1.37
N ARG A 233 -2.72 3.48 -2.40
CA ARG A 233 -2.81 2.96 -3.78
C ARG A 233 -2.59 4.09 -4.79
N GLY A 234 -1.93 3.78 -5.90
CA GLY A 234 -1.61 4.75 -6.95
C GLY A 234 -2.84 5.46 -7.53
N GLY A 235 -3.86 4.71 -7.87
CA GLY A 235 -5.08 5.25 -8.47
C GLY A 235 -5.93 6.17 -7.56
N LEU A 236 -5.50 6.47 -6.34
CA LEU A 236 -6.09 7.54 -5.52
C LEU A 236 -5.66 8.94 -5.98
N ILE A 237 -4.59 9.05 -6.74
CA ILE A 237 -4.10 10.30 -7.32
C ILE A 237 -4.13 10.18 -8.84
N ASP A 238 -4.73 11.16 -9.51
CA ASP A 238 -4.53 11.40 -10.94
C ASP A 238 -3.08 11.87 -11.15
N GLU A 239 -2.20 11.00 -11.65
CA GLU A 239 -0.78 11.30 -11.81
C GLU A 239 -0.54 12.44 -12.79
N ALA A 240 -1.38 12.60 -13.83
CA ALA A 240 -1.27 13.72 -14.76
C ALA A 240 -1.59 15.06 -14.07
N ALA A 241 -2.62 15.09 -13.22
CA ALA A 241 -2.95 16.25 -12.42
C ALA A 241 -1.86 16.56 -11.37
N LEU A 242 -1.27 15.53 -10.75
CA LEU A 242 -0.16 15.71 -9.82
C LEU A 242 1.07 16.31 -10.49
N ILE A 243 1.44 15.83 -11.69
CA ILE A 243 2.58 16.35 -12.47
C ILE A 243 2.36 17.84 -12.76
N ALA A 244 1.19 18.22 -13.29
CA ALA A 244 0.87 19.62 -13.54
C ALA A 244 0.88 20.49 -12.27
N ALA A 245 0.43 19.94 -11.13
CA ALA A 245 0.45 20.62 -9.84
C ALA A 245 1.87 20.79 -9.27
N LEU A 246 2.77 19.84 -9.53
CA LEU A 246 4.20 19.95 -9.19
C LEU A 246 4.90 21.00 -10.06
N GLU A 247 4.64 21.02 -11.36
CA GLU A 247 5.20 22.00 -12.30
C GLU A 247 4.78 23.44 -11.96
N SER A 248 3.51 23.64 -11.60
CA SER A 248 2.99 24.96 -11.20
C SER A 248 3.39 25.39 -9.78
N GLY A 249 3.91 24.47 -8.96
CA GLY A 249 4.20 24.72 -7.55
C GLY A 249 2.97 24.65 -6.63
N LYS A 250 1.79 24.29 -7.14
CA LYS A 250 0.59 24.04 -6.33
C LYS A 250 0.84 22.91 -5.34
N VAL A 251 1.54 21.85 -5.77
CA VAL A 251 2.12 20.82 -4.92
C VAL A 251 3.60 21.13 -4.70
N GLY A 252 3.99 21.39 -3.47
CA GLY A 252 5.35 21.78 -3.10
C GLY A 252 6.33 20.61 -3.03
N ALA A 253 5.84 19.40 -2.70
CA ALA A 253 6.59 18.15 -2.70
C ALA A 253 5.62 16.96 -2.72
N ALA A 254 6.11 15.79 -3.20
CA ALA A 254 5.36 14.55 -3.13
C ALA A 254 6.23 13.38 -2.61
N ALA A 255 5.63 12.51 -1.81
CA ALA A 255 6.20 11.31 -1.24
C ALA A 255 5.35 10.12 -1.68
N LEU A 256 5.83 9.31 -2.61
CA LEU A 256 5.03 8.31 -3.30
C LEU A 256 5.66 6.92 -3.16
N ASP A 257 4.93 6.01 -2.54
CA ASP A 257 5.29 4.60 -2.46
C ASP A 257 4.56 3.75 -3.51
N VAL A 258 3.47 4.29 -4.06
CA VAL A 258 2.55 3.60 -4.98
C VAL A 258 2.23 4.47 -6.20
N PHE A 259 1.93 3.81 -7.34
CA PHE A 259 1.73 4.46 -8.64
C PHE A 259 0.54 3.85 -9.38
N GLU A 260 -0.02 4.57 -10.36
CA GLU A 260 -1.09 4.05 -11.22
C GLU A 260 -0.61 2.83 -12.04
N THR A 261 0.65 2.85 -12.45
CA THR A 261 1.31 1.73 -13.13
C THR A 261 2.54 1.29 -12.33
N GLU A 262 2.53 0.06 -11.88
CA GLU A 262 3.64 -0.57 -11.15
C GLU A 262 4.16 -1.81 -11.90
N PRO A 263 5.49 -1.92 -12.12
CA PRO A 263 6.57 -0.96 -11.77
C PRO A 263 6.48 0.35 -12.54
N LEU A 264 6.90 1.46 -11.88
CA LEU A 264 6.92 2.79 -12.50
C LEU A 264 7.80 2.79 -13.76
N PRO A 265 7.28 3.22 -14.94
CA PRO A 265 8.06 3.28 -16.18
C PRO A 265 9.32 4.16 -16.03
N GLN A 266 10.43 3.76 -16.68
CA GLN A 266 11.73 4.44 -16.54
C GLN A 266 11.76 5.87 -17.10
N ASP A 267 10.85 6.22 -18.00
CA ASP A 267 10.68 7.53 -18.60
C ASP A 267 9.58 8.37 -17.94
N HIS A 268 9.06 7.90 -16.80
CA HIS A 268 7.94 8.57 -16.13
C HIS A 268 8.33 9.98 -15.65
N PRO A 269 7.51 11.02 -15.91
CA PRO A 269 7.85 12.41 -15.56
C PRO A 269 8.15 12.66 -14.10
N LEU A 270 7.53 11.91 -13.17
CA LEU A 270 7.78 12.02 -11.74
C LEU A 270 9.25 11.82 -11.36
N MET A 271 10.02 11.06 -12.17
CA MET A 271 11.46 10.86 -11.93
C MET A 271 12.31 12.12 -12.11
N GLY A 272 11.79 13.11 -12.84
CA GLY A 272 12.47 14.37 -13.09
C GLY A 272 12.38 15.40 -11.96
N PHE A 273 11.46 15.21 -11.00
CA PHE A 273 11.22 16.17 -9.92
C PHE A 273 12.17 15.93 -8.73
N GLU A 274 12.94 16.95 -8.36
CA GLU A 274 13.84 16.87 -7.20
C GLU A 274 13.12 16.95 -5.85
N ASN A 275 11.87 17.43 -5.82
CA ASN A 275 10.99 17.51 -4.66
C ASN A 275 10.01 16.33 -4.56
N VAL A 276 10.25 15.27 -5.32
CA VAL A 276 9.51 14.01 -5.25
C VAL A 276 10.44 12.93 -4.68
N ALA A 277 9.96 12.22 -3.67
CA ALA A 277 10.58 11.00 -3.18
C ALA A 277 9.76 9.81 -3.67
N LEU A 278 10.41 8.88 -4.34
CA LEU A 278 9.82 7.70 -4.94
C LEU A 278 10.27 6.45 -4.16
N SER A 279 9.37 5.51 -4.02
CA SER A 279 9.63 4.19 -3.45
C SER A 279 8.90 3.11 -4.27
N SER A 280 9.20 1.86 -4.04
CA SER A 280 8.79 0.73 -4.90
C SER A 280 7.72 -0.14 -4.22
N HIS A 281 6.65 0.49 -3.69
CA HIS A 281 5.58 -0.21 -2.95
C HIS A 281 6.14 -1.03 -1.78
N ASN A 282 7.02 -0.40 -1.01
CA ASN A 282 7.87 -1.07 -0.02
C ASN A 282 7.61 -0.60 1.42
N ALA A 283 6.55 0.19 1.64
CA ALA A 283 6.27 0.76 2.96
C ALA A 283 5.97 -0.28 4.05
N ASN A 284 5.55 -1.49 3.67
CA ASN A 284 5.26 -2.59 4.58
C ASN A 284 6.47 -3.46 4.96
N SER A 285 7.65 -3.23 4.36
CA SER A 285 8.80 -4.13 4.39
C SER A 285 9.69 -3.92 5.61
N THR A 286 9.16 -4.12 6.83
CA THR A 286 9.99 -4.33 8.02
C THR A 286 10.13 -5.83 8.31
N ILE A 287 11.25 -6.23 8.90
CA ILE A 287 11.52 -7.65 9.25
C ILE A 287 10.38 -8.19 10.12
N GLU A 288 9.97 -7.44 11.13
CA GLU A 288 8.94 -7.83 12.11
C GLU A 288 7.57 -7.99 11.45
N ALA A 289 7.18 -7.07 10.58
CA ALA A 289 5.89 -7.13 9.90
C ALA A 289 5.86 -8.28 8.87
N ILE A 290 6.94 -8.48 8.12
CA ILE A 290 7.07 -9.58 7.15
C ILE A 290 6.94 -10.93 7.86
N GLU A 291 7.71 -11.16 8.93
CA GLU A 291 7.67 -12.41 9.69
C GLU A 291 6.31 -12.67 10.32
N TYR A 292 5.68 -11.63 10.88
CA TYR A 292 4.31 -11.74 11.40
C TYR A 292 3.33 -12.15 10.30
N VAL A 293 3.39 -11.50 9.13
CA VAL A 293 2.48 -11.80 8.02
C VAL A 293 2.75 -13.19 7.44
N HIS A 294 4.00 -13.62 7.33
CA HIS A 294 4.33 -15.00 6.95
C HIS A 294 3.66 -16.01 7.87
N ALA A 295 3.84 -15.84 9.19
CA ALA A 295 3.25 -16.74 10.17
C ALA A 295 1.72 -16.75 10.10
N ASN A 296 1.08 -15.58 10.10
CA ASN A 296 -0.37 -15.46 10.04
C ASN A 296 -0.97 -16.02 8.73
N THR A 297 -0.29 -15.81 7.60
CA THR A 297 -0.73 -16.33 6.30
C THR A 297 -0.69 -17.87 6.28
N LEU A 298 0.34 -18.48 6.85
CA LEU A 298 0.44 -19.93 7.00
C LEU A 298 -0.60 -20.49 7.98
N ASP A 299 -0.79 -19.84 9.14
CA ASP A 299 -1.78 -20.26 10.14
C ASP A 299 -3.21 -20.24 9.55
N ASN A 300 -3.56 -19.18 8.81
CA ASN A 300 -4.82 -19.09 8.09
C ASN A 300 -5.00 -20.22 7.07
N LEU A 301 -3.98 -20.52 6.29
CA LEU A 301 -4.00 -21.63 5.33
C LEU A 301 -4.26 -22.97 6.07
N PHE A 302 -3.44 -23.30 7.06
CA PHE A 302 -3.51 -24.59 7.74
C PHE A 302 -4.78 -24.79 8.54
N LYS A 303 -5.39 -23.72 9.06
CA LYS A 303 -6.69 -23.76 9.74
C LYS A 303 -7.80 -24.30 8.83
N HIS A 304 -7.79 -23.94 7.57
CA HIS A 304 -8.82 -24.30 6.60
C HIS A 304 -8.50 -25.56 5.79
N LEU A 305 -7.23 -25.95 5.66
CA LEU A 305 -6.85 -27.19 4.97
C LEU A 305 -7.13 -28.46 5.78
N LYS A 306 -7.19 -28.35 7.13
CA LYS A 306 -7.42 -29.49 8.04
C LYS A 306 -8.89 -29.82 8.27
N GLY A 307 -9.81 -29.03 7.68
CA GLY A 307 -11.27 -29.21 7.80
C GLY A 307 -11.88 -30.20 6.80
#